data_3d1172a8042c533daf275dd09606736d
#
_entry.id   3d1172a8042c533daf275dd09606736d
#
_cell.length_a   1.000
_cell.length_b   1.000
_cell.length_c   1.000
_cell.angle_alpha   90.00
_cell.angle_beta   90.00
_cell.angle_gamma   90.00
#
_symmetry.space_group_name_H-M   'P 1'
#
loop_
_entity.id
_entity.type
_entity.pdbx_description
1 polymer ?
#
loop_
_entity_poly.entity_id
_entity_poly.type
_entity_poly.pdbx_seq_one_letter_code
_entity_poly.pdbx_strand_id
1 'polypeptide(L)'
;MKFGIAATLSASLTFLSSAVAAAEIEVMAGDLPPMIQKDGTGREAEIISTVLGHCGHSVVFTVQPFTRHWQSFEKGSGDAVATVPVGMPTAGTQTQSYISYQNGVSYLTSSGHEASALSDLSGWNIVAFEGASNIIPGLGGSTSEFKSYREMADQKTQSKLLYGKRVDGILGDGMLFAEFARQLQEAGAGSGVDASQSIEFRAIFDPSPYAMSFRDPALAADFDRCFAELEAAGTIAEINTKWTDKYRDALEGNYMSY
;
A
#
# COMPACT_ATOMS: atom_id res chain seq x y z
N MET A 1 -15.06 39.86 67.73
CA MET A 1 -14.38 39.57 66.42
C MET A 1 -14.33 38.09 66.25
N LYS A 2 -15.12 37.53 65.30
CA LYS A 2 -15.09 36.08 64.94
C LYS A 2 -14.45 35.95 63.55
N PHE A 3 -13.27 35.34 63.49
CA PHE A 3 -12.62 35.02 62.26
C PHE A 3 -13.16 33.65 61.70
N GLY A 4 -13.79 33.67 60.54
CA GLY A 4 -14.19 32.48 59.81
C GLY A 4 -13.03 32.02 58.88
N ILE A 5 -12.58 30.76 59.03
CA ILE A 5 -11.61 30.12 58.17
C ILE A 5 -12.40 29.48 57.04
N ALA A 6 -12.21 29.98 55.82
CA ALA A 6 -12.75 29.35 54.63
C ALA A 6 -11.76 28.26 54.14
N ALA A 7 -12.17 27.00 54.21
CA ALA A 7 -11.41 25.88 53.67
C ALA A 7 -11.73 25.73 52.18
N THR A 8 -10.77 26.00 51.31
CA THR A 8 -10.85 25.71 49.85
C THR A 8 -10.53 24.24 49.59
N LEU A 9 -11.54 23.49 49.16
CA LEU A 9 -11.40 22.12 48.69
C LEU A 9 -10.88 22.13 47.24
N SER A 10 -9.60 21.82 47.02
CA SER A 10 -9.06 21.60 45.68
C SER A 10 -9.41 20.18 45.23
N ALA A 11 -10.33 20.06 44.27
CA ALA A 11 -10.60 18.77 43.59
C ALA A 11 -9.52 18.50 42.56
N SER A 12 -8.64 17.56 42.84
CA SER A 12 -7.66 17.04 41.88
C SER A 12 -8.36 16.08 40.91
N LEU A 13 -8.52 16.47 39.64
CA LEU A 13 -8.97 15.59 38.58
C LEU A 13 -7.80 14.66 38.22
N THR A 14 -7.85 13.42 38.65
CA THR A 14 -6.97 12.35 38.17
C THR A 14 -7.48 11.87 36.81
N PHE A 15 -6.76 12.21 35.72
CA PHE A 15 -6.95 11.58 34.44
C PHE A 15 -6.43 10.15 34.54
N LEU A 16 -7.31 9.16 34.59
CA LEU A 16 -6.95 7.77 34.35
C LEU A 16 -6.62 7.64 32.86
N SER A 17 -5.34 7.63 32.51
CA SER A 17 -4.90 7.11 31.22
C SER A 17 -5.19 5.62 31.23
N SER A 18 -6.18 5.18 30.48
CA SER A 18 -6.41 3.77 30.20
C SER A 18 -5.22 3.27 29.37
N ALA A 19 -4.28 2.56 30.01
CA ALA A 19 -3.25 1.83 29.28
C ALA A 19 -3.96 0.74 28.45
N VAL A 20 -3.90 0.82 27.13
CA VAL A 20 -4.35 -0.27 26.26
C VAL A 20 -3.44 -1.47 26.54
N ALA A 21 -4.04 -2.61 26.90
CA ALA A 21 -3.28 -3.83 27.16
C ALA A 21 -2.59 -4.30 25.88
N ALA A 22 -1.36 -4.81 25.99
CA ALA A 22 -0.67 -5.46 24.87
C ALA A 22 -1.55 -6.56 24.26
N ALA A 23 -1.79 -6.50 22.97
CA ALA A 23 -2.60 -7.46 22.22
C ALA A 23 -1.82 -7.97 21.00
N GLU A 24 -2.11 -9.19 20.56
CA GLU A 24 -1.72 -9.67 19.24
C GLU A 24 -2.82 -9.29 18.25
N ILE A 25 -2.47 -8.50 17.24
CA ILE A 25 -3.41 -7.95 16.24
C ILE A 25 -3.31 -8.77 14.96
N GLU A 26 -4.40 -9.44 14.58
CA GLU A 26 -4.49 -10.11 13.29
C GLU A 26 -4.84 -9.10 12.19
N VAL A 27 -3.90 -8.90 11.25
CA VAL A 27 -4.06 -7.98 10.11
C VAL A 27 -4.34 -8.77 8.83
N MET A 28 -5.52 -8.57 8.25
CA MET A 28 -5.84 -9.06 6.91
C MET A 28 -5.06 -8.26 5.88
N ALA A 29 -4.29 -8.94 5.02
CA ALA A 29 -3.37 -8.28 4.09
C ALA A 29 -3.42 -8.89 2.69
N GLY A 30 -3.18 -8.08 1.67
CA GLY A 30 -3.03 -8.52 0.28
C GLY A 30 -1.63 -9.08 0.00
N ASP A 31 -1.52 -10.14 -0.82
CA ASP A 31 -0.24 -10.63 -1.34
C ASP A 31 0.27 -9.64 -2.42
N LEU A 32 1.05 -8.68 -1.99
CA LEU A 32 1.53 -7.54 -2.78
C LEU A 32 3.05 -7.35 -2.59
N PRO A 33 3.91 -8.29 -3.04
CA PRO A 33 5.35 -8.09 -2.93
C PRO A 33 5.81 -6.88 -3.77
N PRO A 34 6.71 -6.00 -3.27
CA PRO A 34 7.43 -6.09 -2.00
C PRO A 34 6.76 -5.36 -0.83
N MET A 35 5.48 -4.96 -0.94
CA MET A 35 4.76 -4.22 0.10
C MET A 35 4.40 -5.13 1.28
N ILE A 36 3.61 -6.17 1.01
CA ILE A 36 3.33 -7.25 1.97
C ILE A 36 3.50 -8.59 1.26
N GLN A 37 4.33 -9.47 1.80
CA GLN A 37 4.63 -10.80 1.29
C GLN A 37 3.97 -11.88 2.15
N LYS A 38 3.90 -13.10 1.62
CA LYS A 38 3.26 -14.24 2.30
C LYS A 38 3.90 -14.61 3.64
N ASP A 39 5.17 -14.28 3.82
CA ASP A 39 5.91 -14.48 5.06
C ASP A 39 5.73 -13.33 6.07
N GLY A 40 4.88 -12.35 5.79
CA GLY A 40 4.63 -11.19 6.63
C GLY A 40 5.73 -10.13 6.56
N THR A 41 6.65 -10.21 5.59
CA THR A 41 7.66 -9.18 5.35
C THR A 41 7.25 -8.22 4.25
N GLY A 42 7.97 -7.10 4.11
CA GLY A 42 7.73 -6.11 3.07
C GLY A 42 7.71 -4.68 3.61
N ARG A 43 7.68 -3.71 2.70
CA ARG A 43 7.70 -2.28 3.05
C ARG A 43 6.54 -1.90 3.95
N GLU A 44 5.33 -2.22 3.54
CA GLU A 44 4.11 -1.91 4.26
C GLU A 44 3.99 -2.74 5.54
N ALA A 45 4.34 -4.03 5.47
CA ALA A 45 4.37 -4.92 6.63
C ALA A 45 5.34 -4.43 7.70
N GLU A 46 6.51 -3.90 7.32
CA GLU A 46 7.51 -3.33 8.25
C GLU A 46 6.96 -2.05 8.91
N ILE A 47 6.32 -1.16 8.16
CA ILE A 47 5.67 0.04 8.73
C ILE A 47 4.62 -0.38 9.76
N ILE A 48 3.68 -1.26 9.39
CA ILE A 48 2.59 -1.70 10.27
C ILE A 48 3.15 -2.34 11.55
N SER A 49 4.13 -3.25 11.41
CA SER A 49 4.75 -3.94 12.54
C SER A 49 5.49 -2.98 13.47
N THR A 50 6.19 -1.99 12.90
CA THR A 50 6.93 -0.98 13.66
C THR A 50 5.97 -0.08 14.43
N VAL A 51 4.88 0.37 13.80
CA VAL A 51 3.88 1.24 14.43
C VAL A 51 3.16 0.49 15.57
N LEU A 52 2.63 -0.70 15.29
CA LEU A 52 1.94 -1.50 16.31
C LEU A 52 2.87 -1.91 17.44
N GLY A 53 4.14 -2.26 17.13
CA GLY A 53 5.15 -2.56 18.13
C GLY A 53 5.48 -1.36 19.04
N HIS A 54 5.53 -0.15 18.49
CA HIS A 54 5.70 1.10 19.24
C HIS A 54 4.53 1.37 20.18
N CYS A 55 3.31 1.00 19.76
CA CYS A 55 2.12 1.01 20.62
C CYS A 55 2.08 -0.11 21.67
N GLY A 56 3.01 -1.06 21.65
CA GLY A 56 3.07 -2.18 22.60
C GLY A 56 2.27 -3.41 22.15
N HIS A 57 1.85 -3.48 20.88
CA HIS A 57 1.16 -4.63 20.30
C HIS A 57 2.09 -5.50 19.47
N SER A 58 1.76 -6.79 19.30
CA SER A 58 2.33 -7.66 18.29
C SER A 58 1.38 -7.78 17.09
N VAL A 59 1.90 -8.15 15.91
CA VAL A 59 1.11 -8.30 14.70
C VAL A 59 1.31 -9.67 14.06
N VAL A 60 0.21 -10.25 13.56
CA VAL A 60 0.21 -11.42 12.70
C VAL A 60 -0.51 -11.07 11.41
N PHE A 61 0.13 -11.34 10.27
CA PHE A 61 -0.47 -11.10 8.96
C PHE A 61 -1.14 -12.35 8.42
N THR A 62 -2.44 -12.25 8.11
CA THR A 62 -3.17 -13.24 7.30
C THR A 62 -3.20 -12.77 5.85
N VAL A 63 -2.19 -13.23 5.07
CA VAL A 63 -1.97 -12.78 3.68
C VAL A 63 -2.84 -13.58 2.71
N GLN A 64 -3.60 -12.89 1.88
CA GLN A 64 -4.55 -13.43 0.90
C GLN A 64 -4.35 -12.79 -0.48
N PRO A 65 -4.90 -13.36 -1.56
CA PRO A 65 -4.95 -12.67 -2.85
C PRO A 65 -5.54 -11.26 -2.71
N PHE A 66 -5.01 -10.31 -3.49
CA PHE A 66 -5.47 -8.92 -3.48
C PHE A 66 -7.00 -8.84 -3.66
N THR A 67 -7.63 -7.88 -3.03
CA THR A 67 -9.08 -7.69 -2.84
C THR A 67 -9.76 -8.71 -1.91
N ARG A 68 -9.30 -9.97 -1.86
CA ARG A 68 -9.91 -10.99 -0.98
C ARG A 68 -9.73 -10.65 0.51
N HIS A 69 -8.61 -10.06 0.90
CA HIS A 69 -8.35 -9.64 2.28
C HIS A 69 -9.38 -8.61 2.77
N TRP A 70 -9.80 -7.65 1.93
CA TRP A 70 -10.90 -6.72 2.25
C TRP A 70 -12.22 -7.46 2.44
N GLN A 71 -12.55 -8.37 1.50
CA GLN A 71 -13.77 -9.17 1.59
C GLN A 71 -13.83 -10.06 2.84
N SER A 72 -12.69 -10.61 3.28
CA SER A 72 -12.57 -11.40 4.50
C SER A 72 -12.76 -10.52 5.73
N PHE A 73 -12.19 -9.34 5.75
CA PHE A 73 -12.41 -8.35 6.81
C PHE A 73 -13.88 -7.94 6.88
N GLU A 74 -14.54 -7.60 5.77
CA GLU A 74 -15.97 -7.30 5.74
C GLU A 74 -16.85 -8.43 6.33
N LYS A 75 -16.42 -9.68 6.18
CA LYS A 75 -17.11 -10.88 6.71
C LYS A 75 -16.77 -11.20 8.17
N GLY A 76 -15.94 -10.40 8.82
CA GLY A 76 -15.63 -10.56 10.24
C GLY A 76 -14.27 -11.18 10.56
N SER A 77 -13.40 -11.46 9.59
CA SER A 77 -12.05 -11.98 9.82
C SER A 77 -11.08 -10.88 10.23
N GLY A 78 -10.13 -11.19 11.11
CA GLY A 78 -9.06 -10.31 11.58
C GLY A 78 -9.55 -9.13 12.44
N ASP A 79 -8.63 -8.50 13.12
CA ASP A 79 -8.84 -7.30 13.94
C ASP A 79 -8.69 -6.02 13.13
N ALA A 80 -7.86 -6.09 12.09
CA ALA A 80 -7.58 -4.99 11.18
C ALA A 80 -7.38 -5.47 9.73
N VAL A 81 -7.43 -4.54 8.80
CA VAL A 81 -7.11 -4.77 7.39
C VAL A 81 -6.20 -3.67 6.86
N ALA A 82 -5.19 -4.07 6.08
CA ALA A 82 -4.20 -3.18 5.47
C ALA A 82 -4.59 -2.77 4.05
N THR A 83 -3.85 -1.81 3.48
CA THR A 83 -3.92 -1.37 2.07
C THR A 83 -5.31 -0.89 1.67
N VAL A 84 -6.02 -0.22 2.57
CA VAL A 84 -7.37 0.33 2.29
C VAL A 84 -7.21 1.69 1.61
N PRO A 85 -7.72 1.90 0.38
CA PRO A 85 -7.74 3.23 -0.22
C PRO A 85 -8.43 4.23 0.71
N VAL A 86 -7.81 5.40 0.91
CA VAL A 86 -8.40 6.43 1.78
C VAL A 86 -9.80 6.80 1.30
N GLY A 87 -10.78 6.73 2.20
CA GLY A 87 -12.18 7.02 1.91
C GLY A 87 -12.98 5.84 1.33
N MET A 88 -12.36 4.67 1.07
CA MET A 88 -13.11 3.46 0.73
C MET A 88 -13.90 2.98 1.97
N PRO A 89 -15.22 2.76 1.87
CA PRO A 89 -16.00 2.24 2.99
C PRO A 89 -15.48 0.86 3.45
N THR A 90 -15.36 0.67 4.76
CA THR A 90 -14.97 -0.61 5.40
C THR A 90 -15.79 -0.86 6.66
N ALA A 91 -15.80 -2.12 7.11
CA ALA A 91 -16.50 -2.56 8.34
C ALA A 91 -15.82 -2.07 9.64
N GLY A 92 -14.79 -1.23 9.57
CA GLY A 92 -14.02 -0.72 10.71
C GLY A 92 -13.85 0.78 10.69
N THR A 93 -13.01 1.28 11.61
CA THR A 93 -12.57 2.67 11.68
C THR A 93 -11.27 2.82 10.92
N GLN A 94 -11.24 3.67 9.88
CA GLN A 94 -10.03 3.98 9.15
C GLN A 94 -9.09 4.87 9.96
N THR A 95 -7.79 4.62 9.81
CA THR A 95 -6.71 5.49 10.29
C THR A 95 -6.49 6.66 9.34
N GLN A 96 -5.59 7.57 9.70
CA GLN A 96 -4.93 8.44 8.73
C GLN A 96 -4.16 7.60 7.70
N SER A 97 -3.77 8.22 6.58
CA SER A 97 -2.88 7.54 5.62
C SER A 97 -1.52 7.26 6.25
N TYR A 98 -1.06 6.01 6.16
CA TYR A 98 0.24 5.60 6.68
C TYR A 98 1.25 5.23 5.59
N ILE A 99 0.78 5.05 4.36
CA ILE A 99 1.61 4.70 3.21
C ILE A 99 0.99 5.25 1.93
N SER A 100 1.83 5.56 0.94
CA SER A 100 1.39 5.85 -0.42
C SER A 100 2.05 4.90 -1.41
N TYR A 101 1.32 4.57 -2.47
CA TYR A 101 1.79 3.82 -3.62
C TYR A 101 1.94 4.77 -4.81
N GLN A 102 3.01 4.61 -5.58
CA GLN A 102 3.21 5.38 -6.80
C GLN A 102 2.73 4.57 -8.00
N ASN A 103 1.46 4.75 -8.35
CA ASN A 103 0.93 4.17 -9.56
C ASN A 103 1.46 4.90 -10.81
N GLY A 104 1.60 4.13 -11.87
CA GLY A 104 2.09 4.61 -13.15
C GLY A 104 1.88 3.56 -14.23
N VAL A 105 2.54 3.75 -15.36
CA VAL A 105 2.56 2.80 -16.47
C VAL A 105 3.95 2.18 -16.61
N SER A 106 4.00 0.85 -16.73
CA SER A 106 5.20 0.10 -17.10
C SER A 106 5.05 -0.46 -18.52
N TYR A 107 6.05 -0.28 -19.37
CA TYR A 107 6.06 -0.75 -20.75
C TYR A 107 7.46 -1.17 -21.21
N LEU A 108 7.56 -1.97 -22.27
CA LEU A 108 8.84 -2.39 -22.83
C LEU A 108 9.52 -1.22 -23.53
N THR A 109 10.77 -0.92 -23.21
CA THR A 109 11.58 0.12 -23.90
C THR A 109 11.64 -0.16 -25.42
N SER A 110 11.69 -1.44 -25.81
CA SER A 110 11.73 -1.84 -27.22
C SER A 110 10.43 -1.62 -27.99
N SER A 111 9.33 -1.24 -27.32
CA SER A 111 8.06 -0.96 -27.98
C SER A 111 8.05 0.35 -28.76
N GLY A 112 8.95 1.29 -28.40
CA GLY A 112 8.95 2.65 -28.91
C GLY A 112 7.82 3.53 -28.36
N HIS A 113 7.10 3.03 -27.34
CA HIS A 113 6.10 3.83 -26.62
C HIS A 113 6.78 4.86 -25.73
N GLU A 114 6.09 5.99 -25.54
CA GLU A 114 6.44 7.04 -24.59
C GLU A 114 5.15 7.46 -23.88
N ALA A 115 5.24 7.69 -22.57
CA ALA A 115 4.12 8.15 -21.76
C ALA A 115 4.58 9.14 -20.68
N SER A 116 3.87 10.23 -20.56
CA SER A 116 4.04 11.25 -19.52
C SER A 116 2.71 11.58 -18.83
N ALA A 117 1.60 11.19 -19.42
CA ALA A 117 0.25 11.38 -18.91
C ALA A 117 -0.67 10.23 -19.31
N LEU A 118 -1.82 10.12 -18.65
CA LEU A 118 -2.82 9.09 -18.93
C LEU A 118 -3.34 9.14 -20.39
N SER A 119 -3.47 10.33 -20.97
CA SER A 119 -3.88 10.53 -22.35
C SER A 119 -2.94 9.89 -23.39
N ASP A 120 -1.65 9.74 -23.07
CA ASP A 120 -0.66 9.17 -23.98
C ASP A 120 -0.88 7.67 -24.19
N LEU A 121 -1.66 7.02 -23.32
CA LEU A 121 -2.00 5.61 -23.42
C LEU A 121 -3.16 5.33 -24.40
N SER A 122 -3.68 6.33 -25.06
CA SER A 122 -4.76 6.17 -26.06
C SER A 122 -4.32 5.17 -27.13
N GLY A 123 -5.19 4.20 -27.41
CA GLY A 123 -4.94 3.14 -28.39
C GLY A 123 -4.04 1.99 -27.93
N TRP A 124 -3.53 2.02 -26.68
CA TRP A 124 -2.72 0.92 -26.13
C TRP A 124 -3.59 -0.23 -25.64
N ASN A 125 -3.03 -1.44 -25.65
CA ASN A 125 -3.60 -2.58 -24.93
C ASN A 125 -3.12 -2.55 -23.48
N ILE A 126 -4.01 -2.25 -22.56
CA ILE A 126 -3.68 -2.02 -21.14
C ILE A 126 -4.22 -3.14 -20.27
N VAL A 127 -3.41 -3.57 -19.31
CA VAL A 127 -3.84 -4.37 -18.16
C VAL A 127 -3.54 -3.61 -16.87
N ALA A 128 -4.43 -3.69 -15.89
CA ALA A 128 -4.27 -3.06 -14.58
C ALA A 128 -4.59 -4.05 -13.45
N PHE A 129 -4.26 -3.72 -12.22
CA PHE A 129 -4.66 -4.50 -11.06
C PHE A 129 -6.18 -4.44 -10.86
N GLU A 130 -6.74 -5.44 -10.17
CA GLU A 130 -8.19 -5.53 -9.91
C GLU A 130 -8.67 -4.34 -9.06
N GLY A 131 -9.68 -3.64 -9.53
CA GLY A 131 -10.20 -2.42 -8.91
C GLY A 131 -9.52 -1.11 -9.32
N ALA A 132 -8.50 -1.16 -10.19
CA ALA A 132 -7.70 0.02 -10.57
C ALA A 132 -8.56 1.18 -11.08
N SER A 133 -9.56 0.91 -11.91
CA SER A 133 -10.46 1.94 -12.47
C SER A 133 -11.30 2.68 -11.42
N ASN A 134 -11.49 2.09 -10.24
CA ASN A 134 -12.18 2.71 -9.11
C ASN A 134 -11.21 3.35 -8.11
N ILE A 135 -9.96 2.87 -8.04
CA ILE A 135 -8.96 3.28 -7.04
C ILE A 135 -8.10 4.43 -7.57
N ILE A 136 -7.71 4.38 -8.85
CA ILE A 136 -6.84 5.40 -9.45
C ILE A 136 -7.70 6.54 -10.00
N PRO A 137 -7.53 7.79 -9.50
CA PRO A 137 -8.31 8.93 -9.97
C PRO A 137 -8.18 9.14 -11.48
N GLY A 138 -9.32 9.31 -12.17
CA GLY A 138 -9.37 9.58 -13.60
C GLY A 138 -9.28 8.35 -14.51
N LEU A 139 -8.75 7.22 -14.02
CA LEU A 139 -8.55 6.03 -14.85
C LEU A 139 -9.87 5.47 -15.40
N GLY A 140 -10.90 5.34 -14.55
CA GLY A 140 -12.19 4.77 -14.97
C GLY A 140 -12.84 5.50 -16.14
N GLY A 141 -12.72 6.83 -16.19
CA GLY A 141 -13.22 7.66 -17.28
C GLY A 141 -12.46 7.52 -18.60
N SER A 142 -11.19 7.11 -18.54
CA SER A 142 -10.30 7.02 -19.71
C SER A 142 -10.20 5.62 -20.32
N THR A 143 -10.80 4.60 -19.69
CA THR A 143 -10.68 3.20 -20.15
C THR A 143 -11.20 2.95 -21.57
N SER A 144 -12.14 3.74 -22.04
CA SER A 144 -12.69 3.67 -23.40
C SER A 144 -11.74 4.22 -24.48
N GLU A 145 -10.71 4.97 -24.11
CA GLU A 145 -9.71 5.52 -25.03
C GLU A 145 -8.61 4.50 -25.37
N PHE A 146 -8.48 3.46 -24.55
CA PHE A 146 -7.54 2.37 -24.79
C PHE A 146 -8.06 1.43 -25.87
N LYS A 147 -7.16 0.82 -26.63
CA LYS A 147 -7.54 -0.21 -27.60
C LYS A 147 -8.15 -1.43 -26.91
N SER A 148 -7.62 -1.80 -25.75
CA SER A 148 -8.24 -2.75 -24.84
C SER A 148 -7.87 -2.42 -23.39
N TYR A 149 -8.79 -2.66 -22.46
CA TYR A 149 -8.56 -2.53 -21.02
C TYR A 149 -9.11 -3.74 -20.28
N ARG A 150 -8.34 -4.24 -19.33
CA ARG A 150 -8.81 -5.28 -18.38
C ARG A 150 -8.10 -5.17 -17.05
N GLU A 151 -8.75 -5.63 -16.02
CA GLU A 151 -8.20 -5.74 -14.68
C GLU A 151 -7.97 -7.21 -14.29
N MET A 152 -6.93 -7.45 -13.50
CA MET A 152 -6.55 -8.79 -13.04
C MET A 152 -5.98 -8.71 -11.63
N ALA A 153 -6.39 -9.65 -10.75
CA ALA A 153 -5.85 -9.77 -9.40
C ALA A 153 -4.39 -10.28 -9.39
N ASP A 154 -4.03 -11.18 -10.32
CA ASP A 154 -2.67 -11.75 -10.42
C ASP A 154 -1.73 -10.80 -11.18
N GLN A 155 -1.05 -9.93 -10.43
CA GLN A 155 -0.15 -8.93 -11.00
C GLN A 155 1.15 -9.54 -11.57
N LYS A 156 1.57 -10.72 -11.09
CA LYS A 156 2.70 -11.43 -11.69
C LYS A 156 2.36 -11.92 -13.11
N THR A 157 1.12 -12.37 -13.32
CA THR A 157 0.64 -12.71 -14.67
C THR A 157 0.56 -11.48 -15.56
N GLN A 158 0.20 -10.30 -15.04
CA GLN A 158 0.26 -9.05 -15.82
C GLN A 158 1.68 -8.80 -16.34
N SER A 159 2.71 -8.94 -15.48
CA SER A 159 4.11 -8.80 -15.90
C SER A 159 4.50 -9.79 -17.01
N LYS A 160 4.03 -11.05 -16.94
CA LYS A 160 4.24 -12.03 -18.02
C LYS A 160 3.57 -11.63 -19.34
N LEU A 161 2.40 -10.97 -19.28
CA LEU A 161 1.72 -10.49 -20.49
C LEU A 161 2.53 -9.38 -21.17
N LEU A 162 3.14 -8.49 -20.38
CA LEU A 162 3.99 -7.43 -20.93
C LEU A 162 5.26 -8.00 -21.58
N TYR A 163 6.02 -8.84 -20.89
CA TYR A 163 7.21 -9.50 -21.44
C TYR A 163 6.90 -10.36 -22.63
N GLY A 164 5.72 -10.98 -22.68
CA GLY A 164 5.22 -11.75 -23.82
C GLY A 164 4.63 -10.90 -24.95
N LYS A 165 4.72 -9.56 -24.85
CA LYS A 165 4.18 -8.60 -25.85
C LYS A 165 2.69 -8.81 -26.15
N ARG A 166 1.92 -9.22 -25.12
CA ARG A 166 0.46 -9.42 -25.23
C ARG A 166 -0.32 -8.18 -24.83
N VAL A 167 0.34 -7.25 -24.17
CA VAL A 167 -0.16 -5.91 -23.80
C VAL A 167 0.94 -4.89 -24.06
N ASP A 168 0.55 -3.63 -24.25
CA ASP A 168 1.47 -2.53 -24.49
C ASP A 168 1.93 -1.89 -23.18
N GLY A 169 1.05 -1.89 -22.15
CA GLY A 169 1.38 -1.36 -20.84
C GLY A 169 0.64 -2.04 -19.71
N ILE A 170 1.25 -1.93 -18.51
CA ILE A 170 0.66 -2.33 -17.22
C ILE A 170 0.46 -1.07 -16.40
N LEU A 171 -0.73 -0.89 -15.81
CA LEU A 171 -1.00 0.16 -14.83
C LEU A 171 -0.97 -0.43 -13.42
N GLY A 172 -0.15 0.16 -12.57
CA GLY A 172 0.01 -0.23 -11.17
C GLY A 172 1.20 0.45 -10.50
N ASP A 173 1.50 0.03 -9.28
CA ASP A 173 2.64 0.55 -8.53
C ASP A 173 3.98 0.07 -9.12
N GLY A 174 4.91 1.00 -9.29
CA GLY A 174 6.21 0.73 -9.91
C GLY A 174 7.05 -0.29 -9.14
N MET A 175 7.03 -0.27 -7.82
CA MET A 175 7.81 -1.22 -7.01
C MET A 175 7.26 -2.65 -7.10
N LEU A 176 5.92 -2.80 -7.14
CA LEU A 176 5.31 -4.12 -7.34
C LEU A 176 5.75 -4.71 -8.68
N PHE A 177 5.69 -3.88 -9.73
CA PHE A 177 6.12 -4.34 -11.05
C PHE A 177 7.63 -4.68 -11.08
N ALA A 178 8.49 -3.84 -10.50
CA ALA A 178 9.93 -4.09 -10.43
C ALA A 178 10.25 -5.40 -9.68
N GLU A 179 9.52 -5.69 -8.59
CA GLU A 179 9.68 -6.95 -7.86
C GLU A 179 9.23 -8.16 -8.69
N PHE A 180 8.10 -8.10 -9.37
CA PHE A 180 7.67 -9.20 -10.23
C PHE A 180 8.62 -9.40 -11.43
N ALA A 181 9.17 -8.32 -12.00
CA ALA A 181 10.19 -8.39 -13.03
C ALA A 181 11.43 -9.13 -12.53
N ARG A 182 11.95 -8.76 -11.33
CA ARG A 182 13.07 -9.44 -10.67
C ARG A 182 12.80 -10.94 -10.47
N GLN A 183 11.63 -11.30 -9.95
CA GLN A 183 11.23 -12.70 -9.74
C GLN A 183 11.16 -13.49 -11.06
N LEU A 184 10.71 -12.86 -12.15
CA LEU A 184 10.68 -13.49 -13.47
C LEU A 184 12.08 -13.67 -14.07
N GLN A 185 12.96 -12.70 -13.86
CA GLN A 185 14.38 -12.77 -14.26
C GLN A 185 15.10 -13.89 -13.52
N GLU A 186 14.93 -13.99 -12.19
CA GLU A 186 15.52 -15.06 -11.37
C GLU A 186 15.03 -16.46 -11.77
N ALA A 187 13.76 -16.58 -12.16
CA ALA A 187 13.21 -17.83 -12.67
C ALA A 187 13.75 -18.23 -14.05
N GLY A 188 14.35 -17.29 -14.78
CA GLY A 188 14.95 -17.52 -16.10
C GLY A 188 13.99 -18.22 -17.07
N ALA A 189 14.44 -19.28 -17.73
CA ALA A 189 13.60 -20.05 -18.68
C ALA A 189 12.33 -20.63 -18.02
N GLY A 190 12.32 -20.86 -16.71
CA GLY A 190 11.16 -21.32 -15.96
C GLY A 190 10.03 -20.29 -15.86
N SER A 191 10.29 -19.01 -16.16
CA SER A 191 9.27 -17.96 -16.19
C SER A 191 8.27 -18.12 -17.36
N GLY A 192 8.70 -18.74 -18.45
CA GLY A 192 7.94 -18.88 -19.69
C GLY A 192 7.91 -17.62 -20.56
N VAL A 193 8.68 -16.59 -20.21
CA VAL A 193 8.84 -15.32 -20.94
C VAL A 193 10.30 -14.87 -20.89
N ASP A 194 10.70 -14.03 -21.86
CA ASP A 194 12.00 -13.36 -21.80
C ASP A 194 11.91 -12.10 -20.93
N ALA A 195 12.22 -12.24 -19.66
CA ALA A 195 12.22 -11.15 -18.69
C ALA A 195 13.55 -10.35 -18.68
N SER A 196 14.49 -10.61 -19.59
CA SER A 196 15.71 -9.80 -19.75
C SER A 196 15.48 -8.50 -20.53
N GLN A 197 14.30 -8.35 -21.15
CA GLN A 197 13.93 -7.14 -21.87
C GLN A 197 13.84 -5.94 -20.93
N SER A 198 14.36 -4.78 -21.36
CA SER A 198 14.28 -3.55 -20.57
C SER A 198 12.87 -3.00 -20.51
N ILE A 199 12.51 -2.54 -19.33
CA ILE A 199 11.22 -1.95 -19.00
C ILE A 199 11.44 -0.50 -18.59
N GLU A 200 10.51 0.33 -18.95
CA GLU A 200 10.40 1.71 -18.48
C GLU A 200 9.16 1.85 -17.59
N PHE A 201 9.31 2.52 -16.45
CA PHE A 201 8.22 2.93 -15.58
C PHE A 201 8.06 4.45 -15.63
N ARG A 202 6.84 4.92 -15.78
CA ARG A 202 6.48 6.34 -15.68
C ARG A 202 5.38 6.55 -14.66
N ALA A 203 5.65 7.39 -13.66
CA ALA A 203 4.67 7.84 -12.68
C ALA A 203 3.75 8.87 -13.32
N ILE A 204 2.63 8.43 -13.86
CA ILE A 204 1.65 9.27 -14.57
C ILE A 204 0.41 9.61 -13.71
N PHE A 205 0.41 9.18 -12.46
CA PHE A 205 -0.64 9.48 -11.48
C PHE A 205 -0.02 10.09 -10.23
N ASP A 206 -0.80 10.86 -9.48
CA ASP A 206 -0.42 11.26 -8.13
C ASP A 206 -0.29 10.03 -7.22
N PRO A 207 0.55 10.09 -6.17
CA PRO A 207 0.63 9.03 -5.18
C PRO A 207 -0.73 8.70 -4.59
N SER A 208 -1.05 7.41 -4.52
CA SER A 208 -2.31 6.91 -3.97
C SER A 208 -2.14 6.63 -2.47
N PRO A 209 -2.83 7.36 -1.59
CA PRO A 209 -2.73 7.15 -0.14
C PRO A 209 -3.58 5.97 0.31
N TYR A 210 -3.02 5.17 1.23
CA TYR A 210 -3.71 4.04 1.85
C TYR A 210 -3.72 4.17 3.38
N ALA A 211 -4.80 3.67 3.98
CA ALA A 211 -5.05 3.61 5.41
C ALA A 211 -5.14 2.15 5.87
N MET A 212 -5.06 1.93 7.17
CA MET A 212 -5.59 0.72 7.79
C MET A 212 -7.06 0.92 8.17
N SER A 213 -7.77 -0.17 8.40
CA SER A 213 -9.06 -0.14 9.09
C SER A 213 -9.05 -1.13 10.23
N PHE A 214 -9.43 -0.68 11.43
CA PHE A 214 -9.50 -1.50 12.65
C PHE A 214 -10.96 -1.69 13.08
N ARG A 215 -11.29 -2.88 13.61
CA ARG A 215 -12.61 -3.10 14.21
C ARG A 215 -12.80 -2.29 15.47
N ASP A 216 -11.75 -2.20 16.30
CA ASP A 216 -11.75 -1.38 17.50
C ASP A 216 -11.28 0.05 17.17
N PRO A 217 -12.15 1.07 17.34
CA PRO A 217 -11.78 2.47 17.14
C PRO A 217 -10.63 2.95 18.02
N ALA A 218 -10.45 2.34 19.21
CA ALA A 218 -9.35 2.69 20.09
C ALA A 218 -8.00 2.27 19.51
N LEU A 219 -7.93 1.08 18.86
CA LEU A 219 -6.72 0.63 18.15
C LEU A 219 -6.42 1.49 16.93
N ALA A 220 -7.43 1.98 16.20
CA ALA A 220 -7.22 2.91 15.10
C ALA A 220 -6.60 4.24 15.59
N ALA A 221 -7.11 4.79 16.68
CA ALA A 221 -6.58 6.01 17.29
C ALA A 221 -5.16 5.83 17.85
N ASP A 222 -4.87 4.67 18.46
CA ASP A 222 -3.53 4.32 18.93
C ASP A 222 -2.55 4.21 17.77
N PHE A 223 -2.94 3.53 16.69
CA PHE A 223 -2.12 3.42 15.48
C PHE A 223 -1.76 4.81 14.95
N ASP A 224 -2.73 5.71 14.78
CA ASP A 224 -2.50 7.08 14.29
C ASP A 224 -1.54 7.85 15.20
N ARG A 225 -1.71 7.74 16.53
CA ARG A 225 -0.81 8.40 17.50
C ARG A 225 0.61 7.86 17.36
N CYS A 226 0.80 6.55 17.39
CA CYS A 226 2.13 5.91 17.29
C CYS A 226 2.78 6.15 15.94
N PHE A 227 1.99 6.18 14.85
CA PHE A 227 2.48 6.52 13.53
C PHE A 227 3.03 7.94 13.48
N ALA A 228 2.29 8.92 14.01
CA ALA A 228 2.73 10.31 14.05
C ALA A 228 4.01 10.51 14.87
N GLU A 229 4.16 9.78 15.99
CA GLU A 229 5.39 9.80 16.79
C GLU A 229 6.61 9.27 16.01
N LEU A 230 6.44 8.13 15.30
CA LEU A 230 7.50 7.53 14.49
C LEU A 230 7.81 8.32 13.21
N GLU A 231 6.80 8.94 12.61
CA GLU A 231 6.96 9.86 11.47
C GLU A 231 7.78 11.07 11.88
N ALA A 232 7.42 11.71 13.00
CA ALA A 232 8.17 12.85 13.54
C ALA A 232 9.62 12.48 13.94
N ALA A 233 9.87 11.22 14.34
CA ALA A 233 11.20 10.71 14.63
C ALA A 233 12.03 10.35 13.37
N GLY A 234 11.42 10.35 12.17
CA GLY A 234 12.07 9.97 10.93
C GLY A 234 12.08 8.47 10.62
N THR A 235 11.59 7.62 11.54
CA THR A 235 11.62 6.16 11.39
C THR A 235 10.83 5.69 10.17
N ILE A 236 9.68 6.31 9.90
CA ILE A 236 8.86 5.97 8.73
C ILE A 236 9.59 6.32 7.41
N ALA A 237 10.26 7.46 7.36
CA ALA A 237 11.07 7.86 6.21
C ALA A 237 12.26 6.91 5.98
N GLU A 238 12.92 6.45 7.04
CA GLU A 238 14.01 5.46 6.96
C GLU A 238 13.53 4.13 6.38
N ILE A 239 12.38 3.61 6.85
CA ILE A 239 11.78 2.37 6.31
C ILE A 239 11.45 2.55 4.82
N ASN A 240 10.80 3.65 4.46
CA ASN A 240 10.44 3.95 3.09
C ASN A 240 11.68 4.03 2.19
N THR A 241 12.70 4.79 2.57
CA THR A 241 13.97 4.93 1.84
C THR A 241 14.66 3.57 1.66
N LYS A 242 14.78 2.78 2.74
CA LYS A 242 15.38 1.44 2.71
C LYS A 242 14.75 0.55 1.63
N TRP A 243 13.43 0.60 1.48
CA TRP A 243 12.71 -0.23 0.52
C TRP A 243 12.75 0.34 -0.90
N THR A 244 12.61 1.65 -1.07
CA THR A 244 12.66 2.28 -2.40
C THR A 244 14.04 2.19 -3.02
N ASP A 245 15.11 2.29 -2.21
CA ASP A 245 16.49 2.16 -2.69
C ASP A 245 16.80 0.81 -3.34
N LYS A 246 16.13 -0.27 -2.92
CA LYS A 246 16.29 -1.59 -3.54
C LYS A 246 15.83 -1.63 -5.00
N TYR A 247 14.92 -0.74 -5.39
CA TYR A 247 14.33 -0.70 -6.73
C TYR A 247 14.70 0.57 -7.49
N ARG A 248 15.60 1.40 -6.94
CA ARG A 248 15.99 2.70 -7.52
C ARG A 248 16.42 2.58 -8.97
N ASP A 249 17.29 1.61 -9.28
CA ASP A 249 17.81 1.41 -10.62
C ASP A 249 16.72 0.92 -11.59
N ALA A 250 15.84 0.03 -11.13
CA ALA A 250 14.74 -0.49 -11.94
C ALA A 250 13.66 0.55 -12.24
N LEU A 251 13.57 1.60 -11.42
CA LEU A 251 12.57 2.67 -11.53
C LEU A 251 13.15 3.96 -12.10
N GLU A 252 14.49 3.99 -12.37
CA GLU A 252 15.21 5.13 -12.97
C GLU A 252 14.87 6.49 -12.31
N GLY A 253 14.61 6.51 -11.00
CA GLY A 253 14.24 7.70 -10.27
C GLY A 253 12.80 8.20 -10.52
N ASN A 254 11.97 7.45 -11.24
CA ASN A 254 10.56 7.80 -11.52
C ASN A 254 9.59 7.36 -10.41
N TYR A 255 10.09 6.95 -9.27
CA TYR A 255 9.28 6.63 -8.08
C TYR A 255 9.38 7.76 -7.06
N MET A 256 8.35 7.90 -6.20
CA MET A 256 8.37 8.91 -5.12
C MET A 256 9.60 8.77 -4.24
N SER A 257 10.14 9.90 -3.78
CA SER A 257 11.25 9.98 -2.81
C SER A 257 10.71 10.26 -1.40
N TYR A 258 11.47 9.86 -0.38
CA TYR A 258 11.13 10.02 1.04
C TYR A 258 12.27 10.73 1.79
#